data_c32c20e5ebdc68c2e34e85e6d1dca59c
#
_entry.id   c32c20e5ebdc68c2e34e85e6d1dca59c
#
_cell.length_a   1.000
_cell.length_b   1.000
_cell.length_c   1.000
_cell.angle_alpha   90.00
_cell.angle_beta   90.00
_cell.angle_gamma   90.00
#
_symmetry.space_group_name_H-M   'P 1'
#
loop_
_entity.id
_entity.type
_entity.pdbx_description
1 polymer ?
#
loop_
_entity_poly.entity_id
_entity_poly.type
_entity_poly.pdbx_seq_one_letter_code
_entity_poly.pdbx_strand_id
1 'polypeptide(L)'
;GELLAMSQRGNTITEQNVDYVLALTKEKSSVSLVDIDKELVGFTIQGKPIKPKTLGQKKYVDAIREKMMVFGVGPAGTGKTYLAMAMAIQAFKQDEVGKIILTRPAIEAGENLGFLPGDLQSKIDPYLRPLYDALYQIMGADSFLKNSEKGLIEVAPLAYMRGRTLDNAFIILDEAQNTTPAQMKMLSLIHIS
;
A
#
# COMPACT_ATOMS: atom_id res chain seq x y z
N GLY A 1 -21.68 -20.55 -14.56
CA GLY A 1 -21.39 -19.20 -14.08
C GLY A 1 -19.97 -19.08 -13.55
N GLU A 2 -19.51 -17.88 -13.25
CA GLU A 2 -18.12 -17.55 -12.88
C GLU A 2 -17.60 -18.32 -11.66
N LEU A 3 -18.42 -18.51 -10.62
CA LEU A 3 -18.06 -19.32 -9.43
C LEU A 3 -17.74 -20.78 -9.78
N LEU A 4 -18.47 -21.35 -10.73
CA LEU A 4 -18.20 -22.70 -11.24
C LEU A 4 -16.84 -22.77 -11.96
N ALA A 5 -16.50 -21.75 -12.74
CA ALA A 5 -15.22 -21.67 -13.43
C ALA A 5 -14.03 -21.53 -12.45
N MET A 6 -14.22 -20.83 -11.34
CA MET A 6 -13.22 -20.75 -10.27
C MET A 6 -13.04 -22.09 -9.56
N SER A 7 -14.13 -22.75 -9.21
CA SER A 7 -14.12 -24.08 -8.56
C SER A 7 -13.45 -25.15 -9.43
N GLN A 8 -13.71 -25.16 -10.73
CA GLN A 8 -13.08 -26.08 -11.68
C GLN A 8 -11.56 -25.90 -11.81
N ARG A 9 -11.03 -24.76 -11.42
CA ARG A 9 -9.58 -24.47 -11.39
C ARG A 9 -8.93 -24.77 -10.04
N GLY A 10 -9.64 -25.41 -9.12
CA GLY A 10 -9.14 -25.78 -7.80
C GLY A 10 -9.11 -24.65 -6.78
N ASN A 11 -9.73 -23.51 -7.06
CA ASN A 11 -9.83 -22.40 -6.10
C ASN A 11 -10.97 -22.66 -5.11
N THR A 12 -10.70 -22.44 -3.83
CA THR A 12 -11.73 -22.50 -2.78
C THR A 12 -12.64 -21.28 -2.93
N ILE A 13 -13.95 -21.52 -3.07
CA ILE A 13 -14.95 -20.44 -3.10
C ILE A 13 -15.16 -19.95 -1.68
N THR A 14 -14.88 -18.68 -1.45
CA THR A 14 -15.11 -18.00 -0.18
C THR A 14 -16.38 -17.15 -0.25
N GLU A 15 -16.92 -16.77 0.90
CA GLU A 15 -18.04 -15.84 1.02
C GLU A 15 -17.75 -14.52 0.29
N GLN A 16 -16.52 -14.02 0.37
CA GLN A 16 -16.05 -12.84 -0.38
C GLN A 16 -16.17 -13.00 -1.90
N ASN A 17 -15.95 -14.23 -2.44
CA ASN A 17 -16.12 -14.47 -3.86
C ASN A 17 -17.61 -14.43 -4.28
N VAL A 18 -18.50 -14.88 -3.40
CA VAL A 18 -19.95 -14.83 -3.63
C VAL A 18 -20.45 -13.40 -3.62
N ASP A 19 -20.10 -12.62 -2.58
CA ASP A 19 -20.46 -11.20 -2.45
C ASP A 19 -19.95 -10.40 -3.63
N TYR A 20 -18.77 -10.73 -4.09
CA TYR A 20 -18.16 -10.11 -5.24
C TYR A 20 -18.93 -10.36 -6.54
N VAL A 21 -19.33 -11.63 -6.81
CA VAL A 21 -20.18 -11.96 -7.99
C VAL A 21 -21.51 -11.22 -7.93
N LEU A 22 -22.11 -11.13 -6.76
CA LEU A 22 -23.34 -10.38 -6.55
C LEU A 22 -23.16 -8.88 -6.86
N ALA A 23 -22.04 -8.30 -6.44
CA ALA A 23 -21.73 -6.90 -6.73
C ALA A 23 -21.50 -6.66 -8.23
N LEU A 24 -20.77 -7.54 -8.91
CA LEU A 24 -20.59 -7.48 -10.38
C LEU A 24 -21.90 -7.55 -11.14
N THR A 25 -22.81 -8.41 -10.70
CA THR A 25 -24.13 -8.57 -11.32
C THR A 25 -24.98 -7.29 -11.17
N LYS A 26 -24.83 -6.57 -10.05
CA LYS A 26 -25.52 -5.29 -9.79
C LYS A 26 -24.94 -4.13 -10.59
N GLU A 27 -23.60 -4.07 -10.78
CA GLU A 27 -22.92 -2.96 -11.46
C GLU A 27 -22.91 -3.08 -13.00
N LYS A 28 -23.43 -4.17 -13.61
CA LYS A 28 -23.31 -4.47 -15.06
C LYS A 28 -21.86 -4.32 -15.57
N SER A 29 -20.89 -4.64 -14.74
CA SER A 29 -19.47 -4.55 -15.09
C SER A 29 -19.09 -5.66 -16.06
N SER A 30 -18.35 -5.32 -17.11
CA SER A 30 -17.80 -6.29 -18.08
C SER A 30 -16.57 -7.04 -17.56
N VAL A 31 -16.13 -6.77 -16.34
CA VAL A 31 -14.92 -7.37 -15.74
C VAL A 31 -15.29 -8.72 -15.15
N SER A 32 -14.67 -9.77 -15.65
CA SER A 32 -14.85 -11.15 -15.16
C SER A 32 -14.00 -11.40 -13.91
N LEU A 33 -14.50 -12.21 -12.96
CA LEU A 33 -13.69 -12.78 -11.86
C LEU A 33 -12.44 -13.49 -12.37
N VAL A 34 -12.55 -14.11 -13.53
CA VAL A 34 -11.45 -14.82 -14.18
C VAL A 34 -10.31 -13.87 -14.56
N ASP A 35 -10.64 -12.63 -14.93
CA ASP A 35 -9.64 -11.63 -15.29
C ASP A 35 -8.95 -11.05 -14.05
N ILE A 36 -9.67 -10.93 -12.93
CA ILE A 36 -9.07 -10.50 -11.66
C ILE A 36 -8.17 -11.59 -11.08
N ASP A 37 -8.57 -12.86 -11.16
CA ASP A 37 -7.75 -13.97 -10.65
C ASP A 37 -6.44 -14.14 -11.43
N LYS A 38 -6.38 -13.67 -12.66
CA LYS A 38 -5.15 -13.65 -13.49
C LYS A 38 -4.24 -12.47 -13.16
N GLU A 39 -4.75 -11.45 -12.47
CA GLU A 39 -3.98 -10.24 -12.20
C GLU A 39 -3.04 -10.46 -11.04
N LEU A 40 -1.76 -10.57 -11.35
CA LEU A 40 -0.69 -10.75 -10.38
C LEU A 40 -0.02 -9.40 -10.13
N VAL A 41 -0.04 -8.94 -8.88
CA VAL A 41 0.72 -7.76 -8.45
C VAL A 41 2.15 -8.16 -8.11
N GLY A 42 2.36 -9.32 -7.47
CA GLY A 42 3.67 -9.80 -7.07
C GLY A 42 3.56 -11.04 -6.22
N PHE A 43 4.64 -11.34 -5.51
CA PHE A 43 4.71 -12.47 -4.57
C PHE A 43 5.25 -12.00 -3.23
N THR A 44 4.79 -12.63 -2.17
CA THR A 44 5.43 -12.52 -0.85
C THR A 44 6.78 -13.24 -0.86
N ILE A 45 7.61 -13.01 0.16
CA ILE A 45 8.87 -13.75 0.34
C ILE A 45 8.69 -15.28 0.43
N GLN A 46 7.50 -15.72 0.86
CA GLN A 46 7.13 -17.14 0.92
C GLN A 46 6.57 -17.69 -0.41
N GLY A 47 6.61 -16.90 -1.49
CA GLY A 47 6.09 -17.30 -2.79
C GLY A 47 4.55 -17.27 -2.91
N LYS A 48 3.82 -16.70 -1.94
CA LYS A 48 2.36 -16.55 -2.04
C LYS A 48 2.04 -15.41 -3.02
N PRO A 49 1.15 -15.62 -4.00
CA PRO A 49 0.78 -14.57 -4.95
C PRO A 49 -0.01 -13.46 -4.25
N ILE A 50 0.32 -12.22 -4.60
CA ILE A 50 -0.41 -11.02 -4.19
C ILE A 50 -1.28 -10.60 -5.36
N LYS A 51 -2.59 -10.64 -5.16
CA LYS A 51 -3.60 -10.36 -6.18
C LYS A 51 -4.72 -9.50 -5.61
N PRO A 52 -5.37 -8.66 -6.43
CA PRO A 52 -6.64 -8.07 -6.06
C PRO A 52 -7.67 -9.18 -5.77
N LYS A 53 -8.45 -9.03 -4.71
CA LYS A 53 -9.50 -10.00 -4.32
C LYS A 53 -10.90 -9.47 -4.59
N THR A 54 -11.02 -8.16 -4.84
CA THR A 54 -12.29 -7.49 -5.10
C THR A 54 -12.16 -6.54 -6.29
N LEU A 55 -13.30 -6.14 -6.86
CA LEU A 55 -13.32 -5.15 -7.95
C LEU A 55 -12.73 -3.80 -7.49
N GLY A 56 -13.02 -3.38 -6.26
CA GLY A 56 -12.44 -2.16 -5.69
C GLY A 56 -10.93 -2.23 -5.60
N GLN A 57 -10.38 -3.36 -5.17
CA GLN A 57 -8.93 -3.58 -5.14
C GLN A 57 -8.33 -3.61 -6.55
N LYS A 58 -9.01 -4.22 -7.54
CA LYS A 58 -8.55 -4.18 -8.93
C LYS A 58 -8.51 -2.75 -9.46
N LYS A 59 -9.61 -2.00 -9.33
CA LYS A 59 -9.65 -0.58 -9.72
C LYS A 59 -8.54 0.25 -9.07
N TYR A 60 -8.21 -0.07 -7.80
CA TYR A 60 -7.14 0.60 -7.07
C TYR A 60 -5.75 0.26 -7.63
N VAL A 61 -5.49 -1.01 -7.92
CA VAL A 61 -4.22 -1.45 -8.54
C VAL A 61 -4.07 -0.85 -9.94
N ASP A 62 -5.14 -0.86 -10.76
CA ASP A 62 -5.13 -0.24 -12.09
C ASP A 62 -4.85 1.26 -12.01
N ALA A 63 -5.49 1.96 -11.06
CA ALA A 63 -5.26 3.38 -10.86
C ALA A 63 -3.80 3.69 -10.46
N ILE A 64 -3.19 2.86 -9.60
CA ILE A 64 -1.78 3.02 -9.21
C ILE A 64 -0.84 2.86 -10.41
N ARG A 65 -1.15 1.94 -11.35
CA ARG A 65 -0.34 1.75 -12.56
C ARG A 65 -0.44 2.91 -13.55
N GLU A 66 -1.63 3.50 -13.65
CA GLU A 66 -1.93 4.47 -14.70
C GLU A 66 -1.76 5.93 -14.28
N LYS A 67 -1.86 6.21 -12.99
CA LYS A 67 -1.96 7.57 -12.47
C LYS A 67 -0.77 7.92 -11.59
N MET A 68 -0.30 9.14 -11.74
CA MET A 68 0.78 9.69 -10.91
C MET A 68 0.36 9.84 -9.44
N MET A 69 -0.91 10.13 -9.16
CA MET A 69 -1.44 10.31 -7.81
C MET A 69 -2.76 9.56 -7.67
N VAL A 70 -2.86 8.76 -6.59
CA VAL A 70 -4.05 7.94 -6.28
C VAL A 70 -4.46 8.12 -4.83
N PHE A 71 -5.74 8.33 -4.60
CA PHE A 71 -6.34 8.34 -3.27
C PHE A 71 -7.13 7.05 -3.04
N GLY A 72 -6.63 6.21 -2.16
CA GLY A 72 -7.30 4.98 -1.75
C GLY A 72 -8.25 5.22 -0.58
N VAL A 73 -9.53 5.44 -0.84
CA VAL A 73 -10.56 5.65 0.19
C VAL A 73 -11.37 4.38 0.39
N GLY A 74 -11.55 3.97 1.64
CA GLY A 74 -12.35 2.79 1.98
C GLY A 74 -12.14 2.34 3.43
N PRO A 75 -12.97 1.39 3.92
CA PRO A 75 -12.90 0.89 5.30
C PRO A 75 -11.53 0.34 5.69
N ALA A 76 -11.25 0.29 6.98
CA ALA A 76 -10.07 -0.38 7.51
C ALA A 76 -10.06 -1.88 7.13
N GLY A 77 -8.87 -2.47 7.02
CA GLY A 77 -8.72 -3.90 6.73
C GLY A 77 -8.99 -4.32 5.28
N THR A 78 -9.27 -3.39 4.36
CA THR A 78 -9.50 -3.69 2.94
C THR A 78 -8.23 -3.86 2.10
N GLY A 79 -7.06 -3.87 2.72
CA GLY A 79 -5.77 -4.13 2.06
C GLY A 79 -5.19 -2.97 1.24
N LYS A 80 -5.68 -1.74 1.40
CA LYS A 80 -5.20 -0.56 0.66
C LYS A 80 -3.69 -0.37 0.76
N THR A 81 -3.19 -0.25 1.98
CA THR A 81 -1.76 -0.04 2.26
C THR A 81 -0.91 -1.22 1.79
N TYR A 82 -1.39 -2.44 2.02
CA TYR A 82 -0.70 -3.65 1.60
C TYR A 82 -0.55 -3.75 0.07
N LEU A 83 -1.61 -3.46 -0.70
CA LEU A 83 -1.56 -3.46 -2.16
C LEU A 83 -0.68 -2.33 -2.69
N ALA A 84 -0.75 -1.12 -2.11
CA ALA A 84 0.13 -0.03 -2.48
C ALA A 84 1.61 -0.38 -2.27
N MET A 85 1.94 -1.02 -1.15
CA MET A 85 3.31 -1.50 -0.88
C MET A 85 3.75 -2.59 -1.87
N ALA A 86 2.87 -3.53 -2.19
CA ALA A 86 3.18 -4.56 -3.18
C ALA A 86 3.46 -3.94 -4.56
N MET A 87 2.67 -2.94 -4.96
CA MET A 87 2.88 -2.19 -6.20
C MET A 87 4.20 -1.42 -6.18
N ALA A 88 4.50 -0.73 -5.09
CA ALA A 88 5.75 0.01 -4.92
C ALA A 88 6.98 -0.91 -5.00
N ILE A 89 6.94 -2.05 -4.33
CA ILE A 89 8.02 -3.04 -4.35
C ILE A 89 8.19 -3.62 -5.77
N GLN A 90 7.08 -3.84 -6.49
CA GLN A 90 7.15 -4.31 -7.87
C GLN A 90 7.77 -3.28 -8.80
N ALA A 91 7.33 -2.02 -8.74
CA ALA A 91 7.88 -0.91 -9.50
C ALA A 91 9.40 -0.72 -9.20
N PHE A 92 9.78 -0.83 -7.93
CA PHE A 92 11.18 -0.77 -7.51
C PHE A 92 12.03 -1.93 -8.07
N LYS A 93 11.50 -3.17 -8.06
CA LYS A 93 12.18 -4.35 -8.64
C LYS A 93 12.31 -4.30 -10.16
N GLN A 94 11.43 -3.55 -10.82
CA GLN A 94 11.44 -3.34 -12.28
C GLN A 94 12.22 -2.09 -12.70
N ASP A 95 12.90 -1.43 -11.75
CA ASP A 95 13.64 -0.20 -11.97
C ASP A 95 12.78 0.97 -12.52
N GLU A 96 11.45 0.89 -12.35
CA GLU A 96 10.52 1.97 -12.71
C GLU A 96 10.66 3.17 -11.76
N VAL A 97 11.05 2.90 -10.50
CA VAL A 97 11.37 3.92 -9.49
C VAL A 97 12.66 3.56 -8.78
N GLY A 98 13.43 4.58 -8.41
CA GLY A 98 14.70 4.41 -7.71
C GLY A 98 14.57 4.30 -6.19
N LYS A 99 13.42 4.70 -5.64
CA LYS A 99 13.18 4.74 -4.18
C LYS A 99 11.76 4.40 -3.81
N ILE A 100 11.57 3.88 -2.61
CA ILE A 100 10.27 3.73 -1.96
C ILE A 100 10.27 4.54 -0.67
N ILE A 101 9.27 5.40 -0.50
CA ILE A 101 9.10 6.19 0.72
C ILE A 101 7.72 5.89 1.30
N LEU A 102 7.74 5.33 2.50
CA LEU A 102 6.56 5.03 3.29
C LEU A 102 6.47 6.03 4.41
N THR A 103 5.40 6.79 4.41
CA THR A 103 5.21 7.82 5.43
C THR A 103 3.83 7.74 6.04
N ARG A 104 3.73 8.13 7.29
CA ARG A 104 2.50 8.21 8.06
C ARG A 104 2.52 9.50 8.87
N PRO A 105 1.42 10.26 8.96
CA PRO A 105 1.37 11.37 9.89
C PRO A 105 1.57 10.81 11.30
N ALA A 106 2.44 11.44 12.07
CA ALA A 106 2.52 11.14 13.49
C ALA A 106 1.20 11.63 14.11
N ILE A 107 0.34 10.71 14.52
CA ILE A 107 -0.90 11.05 15.19
C ILE A 107 -0.56 11.32 16.64
N GLU A 108 -0.69 12.55 17.01
CA GLU A 108 -1.04 12.86 18.39
C GLU A 108 -2.52 12.50 18.54
N ALA A 109 -2.80 11.25 18.91
CA ALA A 109 -4.14 10.85 19.34
C ALA A 109 -4.41 11.49 20.72
N GLY A 110 -4.60 12.82 20.74
CA GLY A 110 -4.86 13.58 21.97
C GLY A 110 -3.72 13.59 23.02
N GLU A 111 -2.62 12.89 22.77
CA GLU A 111 -1.44 12.84 23.64
C GLU A 111 -0.27 13.49 22.93
N ASN A 112 0.23 14.57 23.50
CA ASN A 112 1.50 15.16 23.05
C ASN A 112 2.60 14.11 23.15
N LEU A 113 3.28 13.77 22.06
CA LEU A 113 4.43 12.86 22.03
C LEU A 113 5.49 13.18 23.09
N GLY A 114 5.48 14.42 23.64
CA GLY A 114 6.34 14.87 24.73
C GLY A 114 6.12 14.19 26.09
N PHE A 115 4.96 13.56 26.32
CA PHE A 115 4.63 12.95 27.62
C PHE A 115 4.99 11.46 27.72
N LEU A 116 5.33 10.79 26.62
CA LEU A 116 5.75 9.38 26.67
C LEU A 116 7.22 9.29 27.08
N PRO A 117 7.60 8.41 28.04
CA PRO A 117 9.00 8.15 28.37
C PRO A 117 9.72 7.49 27.19
N GLY A 118 10.94 7.90 26.90
CA GLY A 118 11.77 7.37 25.83
C GLY A 118 12.25 8.44 24.84
N ASP A 119 13.19 8.08 23.98
CA ASP A 119 13.62 8.92 22.87
C ASP A 119 12.53 9.04 21.79
N LEU A 120 12.68 9.99 20.88
CA LEU A 120 11.69 10.27 19.86
C LEU A 120 11.46 9.04 18.96
N GLN A 121 12.51 8.26 18.70
CA GLN A 121 12.48 7.09 17.83
C GLN A 121 11.67 5.94 18.44
N SER A 122 11.86 5.67 19.73
CA SER A 122 11.09 4.62 20.45
C SER A 122 9.60 4.96 20.57
N LYS A 123 9.23 6.24 20.50
CA LYS A 123 7.84 6.70 20.52
C LYS A 123 7.13 6.56 19.16
N ILE A 124 7.89 6.68 18.08
CA ILE A 124 7.38 6.63 16.69
C ILE A 124 7.30 5.20 16.18
N ASP A 125 8.18 4.31 16.59
CA ASP A 125 8.25 2.92 16.16
C ASP A 125 6.90 2.15 16.21
N PRO A 126 6.08 2.25 17.26
CA PRO A 126 4.79 1.56 17.30
C PRO A 126 3.84 1.96 16.17
N TYR A 127 3.88 3.23 15.75
CA TYR A 127 3.02 3.75 14.68
C TYR A 127 3.46 3.29 13.30
N LEU A 128 4.75 3.04 13.11
CA LEU A 128 5.32 2.60 11.84
C LEU A 128 5.39 1.07 11.72
N ARG A 129 5.23 0.34 12.81
CA ARG A 129 5.37 -1.12 12.87
C ARG A 129 4.52 -1.86 11.84
N PRO A 130 3.25 -1.52 11.60
CA PRO A 130 2.46 -2.18 10.56
C PRO A 130 3.03 -2.04 9.16
N LEU A 131 3.76 -0.96 8.89
CA LEU A 131 4.44 -0.73 7.62
C LEU A 131 5.65 -1.66 7.48
N TYR A 132 6.45 -1.80 8.53
CA TYR A 132 7.58 -2.75 8.56
C TYR A 132 7.13 -4.20 8.40
N ASP A 133 6.06 -4.60 9.10
CA ASP A 133 5.52 -5.95 9.04
C ASP A 133 5.10 -6.31 7.60
N ALA A 134 4.43 -5.40 6.90
CA ALA A 134 4.04 -5.60 5.51
C ALA A 134 5.27 -5.67 4.56
N LEU A 135 6.26 -4.78 4.76
CA LEU A 135 7.52 -4.83 3.99
C LEU A 135 8.24 -6.16 4.17
N TYR A 136 8.38 -6.62 5.41
CA TYR A 136 9.03 -7.89 5.71
C TYR A 136 8.29 -9.08 5.08
N GLN A 137 6.96 -9.04 5.08
CA GLN A 137 6.15 -10.09 4.45
C GLN A 137 6.32 -10.14 2.94
N ILE A 138 6.44 -8.97 2.28
CA ILE A 138 6.49 -8.90 0.81
C ILE A 138 7.91 -9.11 0.30
N MET A 139 8.91 -8.43 0.86
CA MET A 139 10.27 -8.45 0.32
C MET A 139 11.32 -9.17 1.18
N GLY A 140 10.98 -9.48 2.42
CA GLY A 140 11.89 -10.08 3.40
C GLY A 140 12.71 -9.06 4.18
N ALA A 141 13.08 -9.41 5.42
CA ALA A 141 13.80 -8.52 6.32
C ALA A 141 15.18 -8.14 5.76
N ASP A 142 15.95 -9.12 5.27
CA ASP A 142 17.32 -8.90 4.77
C ASP A 142 17.34 -7.94 3.57
N SER A 143 16.40 -8.14 2.63
CA SER A 143 16.28 -7.27 1.46
C SER A 143 15.86 -5.86 1.86
N PHE A 144 14.92 -5.73 2.81
CA PHE A 144 14.53 -4.43 3.33
C PHE A 144 15.70 -3.72 4.00
N LEU A 145 16.40 -4.36 4.94
CA LEU A 145 17.53 -3.78 5.67
C LEU A 145 18.61 -3.29 4.71
N LYS A 146 19.01 -4.13 3.76
CA LYS A 146 20.02 -3.78 2.75
C LYS A 146 19.63 -2.55 1.91
N ASN A 147 18.37 -2.42 1.52
CA ASN A 147 17.90 -1.28 0.73
C ASN A 147 17.67 -0.04 1.61
N SER A 148 17.27 -0.22 2.86
CA SER A 148 17.13 0.87 3.83
C SER A 148 18.48 1.50 4.18
N GLU A 149 19.52 0.70 4.41
CA GLU A 149 20.89 1.18 4.65
C GLU A 149 21.43 2.01 3.48
N LYS A 150 21.02 1.69 2.25
CA LYS A 150 21.36 2.44 1.04
C LYS A 150 20.48 3.68 0.82
N GLY A 151 19.49 3.91 1.67
CA GLY A 151 18.51 4.99 1.50
C GLY A 151 17.58 4.82 0.30
N LEU A 152 17.41 3.59 -0.21
CA LEU A 152 16.52 3.27 -1.31
C LEU A 152 15.10 2.94 -0.85
N ILE A 153 14.94 2.49 0.40
CA ILE A 153 13.65 2.29 1.04
C ILE A 153 13.67 3.00 2.39
N GLU A 154 12.72 3.87 2.59
CA GLU A 154 12.63 4.66 3.80
C GLU A 154 11.23 4.57 4.41
N VAL A 155 11.17 4.37 5.71
CA VAL A 155 9.93 4.43 6.51
C VAL A 155 10.12 5.52 7.55
N ALA A 156 9.36 6.60 7.45
CA ALA A 156 9.55 7.75 8.32
C ALA A 156 8.23 8.52 8.56
N PRO A 157 8.11 9.23 9.67
CA PRO A 157 7.00 10.16 9.90
C PRO A 157 6.92 11.23 8.82
N LEU A 158 5.70 11.65 8.47
CA LEU A 158 5.47 12.67 7.44
C LEU A 158 6.22 13.99 7.72
N ALA A 159 6.37 14.36 8.99
CA ALA A 159 7.11 15.57 9.39
C ALA A 159 8.57 15.59 8.90
N TYR A 160 9.18 14.41 8.70
CA TYR A 160 10.57 14.29 8.23
C TYR A 160 10.71 14.48 6.71
N MET A 161 9.61 14.55 5.99
CA MET A 161 9.60 14.82 4.55
C MET A 161 9.69 16.30 4.20
N ARG A 162 9.57 17.20 5.19
CA ARG A 162 9.56 18.64 4.96
C ARG A 162 10.89 19.13 4.38
N GLY A 163 10.81 19.89 3.28
CA GLY A 163 11.97 20.49 2.61
C GLY A 163 12.84 19.50 1.85
N ARG A 164 12.37 18.28 1.63
CA ARG A 164 13.08 17.25 0.85
C ARG A 164 12.60 17.26 -0.60
N THR A 165 13.50 16.92 -1.50
CA THR A 165 13.21 16.58 -2.88
C THR A 165 13.19 15.06 -3.02
N LEU A 166 12.07 14.50 -3.48
CA LEU A 166 11.84 13.05 -3.53
C LEU A 166 11.70 12.57 -4.98
N ASP A 167 12.75 12.81 -5.76
CA ASP A 167 12.78 12.44 -7.17
C ASP A 167 12.81 10.93 -7.37
N ASN A 168 12.19 10.47 -8.45
CA ASN A 168 12.18 9.07 -8.87
C ASN A 168 11.77 8.12 -7.73
N ALA A 169 10.76 8.51 -6.94
CA ALA A 169 10.31 7.79 -5.76
C ALA A 169 8.84 7.38 -5.84
N PHE A 170 8.54 6.17 -5.39
CA PHE A 170 7.18 5.76 -5.10
C PHE A 170 6.85 6.12 -3.65
N ILE A 171 5.93 7.05 -3.45
CA ILE A 171 5.60 7.59 -2.12
C ILE A 171 4.24 7.05 -1.69
N ILE A 172 4.19 6.48 -0.51
CA ILE A 172 2.95 6.02 0.13
C ILE A 172 2.73 6.83 1.40
N LEU A 173 1.66 7.62 1.43
CA LEU A 173 1.14 8.24 2.64
C LEU A 173 0.02 7.39 3.20
N ASP A 174 0.31 6.64 4.24
CA ASP A 174 -0.67 5.84 4.96
C ASP A 174 -1.37 6.67 6.04
N GLU A 175 -2.63 6.33 6.35
CA GLU A 175 -3.50 7.06 7.30
C GLU A 175 -3.63 8.57 6.96
N ALA A 176 -3.74 8.88 5.66
CA ALA A 176 -3.78 10.25 5.15
C ALA A 176 -4.90 11.12 5.74
N GLN A 177 -6.00 10.50 6.23
CA GLN A 177 -7.10 11.21 6.90
C GLN A 177 -6.67 11.93 8.19
N ASN A 178 -5.52 11.55 8.74
CA ASN A 178 -4.97 12.16 9.95
C ASN A 178 -4.02 13.32 9.65
N THR A 179 -3.87 13.72 8.39
CA THR A 179 -3.06 14.87 8.00
C THR A 179 -3.81 16.18 8.16
N THR A 180 -3.07 17.23 8.46
CA THR A 180 -3.57 18.60 8.36
C THR A 180 -3.52 19.10 6.91
N PRO A 181 -4.32 20.12 6.54
CA PRO A 181 -4.22 20.75 5.22
C PRO A 181 -2.80 21.22 4.87
N ALA A 182 -2.05 21.72 5.86
CA ALA A 182 -0.66 22.16 5.69
C ALA A 182 0.27 20.99 5.34
N GLN A 183 0.09 19.83 5.99
CA GLN A 183 0.86 18.62 5.69
C GLN A 183 0.56 18.06 4.29
N MET A 184 -0.73 18.06 3.88
CA MET A 184 -1.11 17.66 2.52
C MET A 184 -0.56 18.62 1.47
N LYS A 185 -0.58 19.93 1.72
CA LYS A 185 0.03 20.92 0.85
C LYS A 185 1.54 20.69 0.73
N MET A 186 2.22 20.41 1.83
CA MET A 186 3.65 20.08 1.84
C MET A 186 3.95 18.90 0.92
N LEU A 187 3.19 17.80 1.05
CA LEU A 187 3.38 16.59 0.23
C LEU A 187 3.14 16.87 -1.26
N SER A 188 2.12 17.67 -1.60
CA SER A 188 1.82 18.04 -2.99
C SER A 188 2.92 18.88 -3.64
N LEU A 189 3.66 19.68 -2.87
CA LEU A 189 4.78 20.49 -3.36
C LEU A 189 6.05 19.69 -3.59
N ILE A 190 6.24 18.57 -2.91
CA ILE A 190 7.37 17.66 -3.14
C ILE A 190 7.31 17.04 -4.54
N HIS A 191 6.13 16.98 -5.14
CA HIS A 191 5.87 16.30 -6.41
C HIS A 191 5.92 17.20 -7.65
N ILE A 192 6.14 18.50 -7.49
CA ILE A 192 6.06 19.49 -8.58
C ILE A 192 7.45 19.94 -9.07
N SER A 193 8.50 19.30 -8.61
CA SER A 193 9.88 19.64 -9.00
C SER A 193 10.35 18.78 -10.16
#